data_cdd7d71073f3cba4bd36a9bd256dbda3
#
_entry.id   cdd7d71073f3cba4bd36a9bd256dbda3
#
_cell.length_a   1.000
_cell.length_b   1.000
_cell.length_c   1.000
_cell.angle_alpha   90.00
_cell.angle_beta   90.00
_cell.angle_gamma   90.00
#
_symmetry.space_group_name_H-M   'P 1'
#
loop_
_entity.id
_entity.type
_entity.pdbx_description
1 polymer ?
#
loop_
_entity_poly.entity_id
_entity_poly.type
_entity_poly.pdbx_seq_one_letter_code
_entity_poly.pdbx_strand_id
1 'polypeptide(L)'
;MLGFDVAAQTPCQGRDVRTHLPATQTKGQPVANAADLGAALQNARGGEIFLLAPGNYGTLRLNASYRSPVVIRSADPAAPACFTRLVLEGARNVHLDGVYFDYTYNGGDPHFIAYFVILNSTDIVISNSVFDGGTARGTGSEADGYSIGIGLKIERGGNLTLSGNEFRRWWTAVLSVQSRQFVFTGNNIHTIRSDGVDVDAADGLRIERNRFHDFGGAAGSQDHRDMIQIMRVSPRGSSDIVIRDNIFDMAGGDFTQTIWAGGDGKDLGNPVMRHRNVLVENNMIYNGHIHGISIHGSDNISIRKNSVIHVPGGHSVPVINISPDSTSVVIEQNAVANIIGHENQRDWVVLNNALIQDQTPSQGGYYDSQFIYYAQGRKDGYNEYGVRPGSQLDRLNAGSSLSQSYPSR
;
A
#
# COMPACT_ATOMS: atom_id res chain seq x y z
N MET A 1 8.76 34.80 -13.07
CA MET A 1 7.86 35.04 -11.91
C MET A 1 6.43 35.04 -12.44
N LEU A 2 5.65 34.02 -12.12
CA LEU A 2 4.23 34.01 -12.41
C LEU A 2 3.58 34.86 -11.29
N GLY A 3 3.11 36.06 -11.62
CA GLY A 3 2.41 36.91 -10.66
C GLY A 3 0.98 36.40 -10.52
N PHE A 4 0.64 35.90 -9.33
CA PHE A 4 -0.74 35.60 -8.96
C PHE A 4 -1.27 36.77 -8.11
N ASP A 5 -2.26 37.49 -8.63
CA ASP A 5 -3.07 38.39 -7.82
C ASP A 5 -4.17 37.53 -7.18
N VAL A 6 -3.95 37.03 -5.97
CA VAL A 6 -4.83 36.07 -5.31
C VAL A 6 -5.36 36.67 -4.01
N ALA A 7 -6.68 36.70 -3.87
CA ALA A 7 -7.28 36.75 -2.56
C ALA A 7 -6.74 35.51 -1.78
N ALA A 8 -6.16 35.75 -0.60
CA ALA A 8 -5.47 34.71 0.17
C ALA A 8 -6.42 33.52 0.41
N GLN A 9 -6.09 32.38 -0.22
CA GLN A 9 -6.79 31.13 0.05
C GLN A 9 -6.45 30.63 1.46
N THR A 10 -7.39 29.95 2.10
CA THR A 10 -7.11 29.29 3.38
C THR A 10 -5.99 28.29 3.19
N PRO A 11 -4.92 28.29 4.01
CA PRO A 11 -3.85 27.30 3.92
C PRO A 11 -4.38 25.89 4.16
N CYS A 12 -3.68 24.89 3.61
CA CYS A 12 -3.87 23.50 3.98
C CYS A 12 -3.54 23.30 5.47
N GLN A 13 -4.29 22.47 6.19
CA GLN A 13 -4.15 22.33 7.64
C GLN A 13 -3.14 21.25 8.07
N GLY A 14 -2.60 20.47 7.14
CA GLY A 14 -1.64 19.41 7.43
C GLY A 14 -0.34 19.91 8.09
N ARG A 15 0.27 19.08 8.95
CA ARG A 15 1.51 19.43 9.65
C ARG A 15 2.75 19.46 8.74
N ASP A 16 2.75 18.65 7.70
CA ASP A 16 3.78 18.63 6.66
C ASP A 16 3.07 18.46 5.31
N VAL A 17 2.90 19.59 4.64
CA VAL A 17 2.18 19.67 3.36
C VAL A 17 3.07 19.52 2.13
N ARG A 18 4.35 19.18 2.32
CA ARG A 18 5.25 19.00 1.17
C ARG A 18 4.84 17.77 0.37
N THR A 19 4.95 17.90 -0.94
CA THR A 19 4.74 16.81 -1.89
C THR A 19 6.07 16.38 -2.54
N HIS A 20 6.05 15.27 -3.25
CA HIS A 20 7.23 14.70 -3.90
C HIS A 20 7.45 15.22 -5.32
N LEU A 21 6.83 16.34 -5.71
CA LEU A 21 7.03 16.93 -7.03
C LEU A 21 8.50 17.32 -7.27
N PRO A 22 9.05 17.01 -8.43
CA PRO A 22 10.33 17.60 -8.85
C PRO A 22 10.21 19.12 -8.98
N ALA A 23 11.21 19.86 -8.55
CA ALA A 23 11.24 21.32 -8.47
C ALA A 23 11.02 22.10 -9.79
N THR A 24 10.86 21.44 -10.94
CA THR A 24 10.97 22.06 -12.28
C THR A 24 9.73 21.94 -13.16
N GLN A 25 8.55 21.69 -12.62
CA GLN A 25 7.34 21.51 -13.44
C GLN A 25 6.56 22.83 -13.61
N THR A 26 6.96 23.63 -14.60
CA THR A 26 6.37 24.97 -14.83
C THR A 26 5.46 25.07 -16.07
N LYS A 27 5.25 23.99 -16.83
CA LYS A 27 4.39 24.02 -18.01
C LYS A 27 2.94 23.71 -17.66
N GLY A 28 2.03 24.62 -18.00
CA GLY A 28 0.59 24.45 -17.79
C GLY A 28 -0.14 25.78 -17.68
N GLN A 29 -1.44 25.72 -17.63
CA GLN A 29 -2.31 26.87 -17.42
C GLN A 29 -2.39 27.18 -15.93
N PRO A 30 -2.04 28.40 -15.47
CA PRO A 30 -2.20 28.79 -14.09
C PRO A 30 -3.67 28.80 -13.66
N VAL A 31 -3.94 28.32 -12.43
CA VAL A 31 -5.26 28.28 -11.81
C VAL A 31 -5.11 28.84 -10.39
N ALA A 32 -5.79 29.93 -10.11
CA ALA A 32 -5.58 30.68 -8.88
C ALA A 32 -6.40 30.15 -7.68
N ASN A 33 -7.57 29.57 -7.93
CA ASN A 33 -8.52 29.15 -6.89
C ASN A 33 -9.49 28.07 -7.38
N ALA A 34 -10.37 27.60 -6.50
CA ALA A 34 -11.34 26.55 -6.80
C ALA A 34 -12.35 26.92 -7.89
N ALA A 35 -12.78 28.19 -7.95
CA ALA A 35 -13.73 28.65 -8.98
C ALA A 35 -13.09 28.64 -10.37
N ASP A 36 -11.83 29.09 -10.47
CA ASP A 36 -11.05 29.06 -11.70
C ASP A 36 -10.79 27.62 -12.15
N LEU A 37 -10.50 26.71 -11.21
CA LEU A 37 -10.35 25.29 -11.50
C LEU A 37 -11.66 24.71 -12.06
N GLY A 38 -12.79 25.01 -11.43
CA GLY A 38 -14.10 24.56 -11.92
C GLY A 38 -14.38 25.03 -13.34
N ALA A 39 -14.15 26.32 -13.65
CA ALA A 39 -14.31 26.89 -14.99
C ALA A 39 -13.35 26.26 -16.02
N ALA A 40 -12.09 26.03 -15.63
CA ALA A 40 -11.09 25.40 -16.48
C ALA A 40 -11.46 23.95 -16.84
N LEU A 41 -11.91 23.17 -15.86
CA LEU A 41 -12.30 21.76 -16.05
C LEU A 41 -13.58 21.62 -16.90
N GLN A 42 -14.54 22.54 -16.80
CA GLN A 42 -15.73 22.56 -17.67
C GLN A 42 -15.38 22.78 -19.15
N ASN A 43 -14.32 23.50 -19.42
CA ASN A 43 -13.88 23.83 -20.79
C ASN A 43 -12.81 22.85 -21.31
N ALA A 44 -12.26 22.00 -20.47
CA ALA A 44 -11.20 21.05 -20.83
C ALA A 44 -11.72 19.99 -21.82
N ARG A 45 -10.86 19.58 -22.75
CA ARG A 45 -11.17 18.58 -23.76
C ARG A 45 -10.23 17.38 -23.70
N GLY A 46 -9.11 17.53 -23.02
CA GLY A 46 -8.04 16.53 -22.85
C GLY A 46 -6.72 17.03 -23.37
N GLY A 47 -5.67 16.73 -22.61
CA GLY A 47 -4.30 17.17 -22.85
C GLY A 47 -3.91 18.46 -22.11
N GLU A 48 -4.83 19.08 -21.40
CA GLU A 48 -4.55 20.29 -20.62
C GLU A 48 -3.80 19.94 -19.33
N ILE A 49 -2.94 20.85 -18.90
CA ILE A 49 -2.23 20.81 -17.62
C ILE A 49 -2.62 22.05 -16.84
N PHE A 50 -3.29 21.89 -15.71
CA PHE A 50 -3.68 22.97 -14.81
C PHE A 50 -2.68 23.03 -13.64
N LEU A 51 -2.03 24.20 -13.48
CA LEU A 51 -1.08 24.48 -12.41
C LEU A 51 -1.79 25.24 -11.30
N LEU A 52 -2.06 24.54 -10.23
CA LEU A 52 -2.79 25.08 -9.08
C LEU A 52 -1.89 25.93 -8.20
N ALA A 53 -2.31 27.16 -7.92
CA ALA A 53 -1.67 27.99 -6.90
C ALA A 53 -1.77 27.34 -5.51
N PRO A 54 -0.85 27.65 -4.57
CA PRO A 54 -0.97 27.18 -3.20
C PRO A 54 -2.32 27.54 -2.55
N GLY A 55 -2.89 26.63 -1.79
CA GLY A 55 -4.10 26.88 -1.01
C GLY A 55 -5.12 25.75 -1.06
N ASN A 56 -6.23 25.95 -0.34
CA ASN A 56 -7.28 24.96 -0.21
C ASN A 56 -8.35 25.14 -1.29
N TYR A 57 -8.51 24.12 -2.12
CA TYR A 57 -9.51 24.03 -3.19
C TYR A 57 -10.82 23.35 -2.74
N GLY A 58 -10.91 22.93 -1.49
CA GLY A 58 -12.12 22.31 -0.94
C GLY A 58 -12.45 20.96 -1.58
N THR A 59 -13.60 20.88 -2.23
CA THR A 59 -14.07 19.66 -2.88
C THR A 59 -13.77 19.65 -4.38
N LEU A 60 -13.00 18.65 -4.85
CA LEU A 60 -12.91 18.33 -6.27
C LEU A 60 -13.94 17.25 -6.62
N ARG A 61 -14.95 17.61 -7.41
CA ARG A 61 -15.93 16.67 -7.95
C ARG A 61 -15.85 16.67 -9.46
N LEU A 62 -15.60 15.47 -10.05
CA LEU A 62 -15.54 15.27 -11.50
C LEU A 62 -16.38 14.05 -11.92
N ASN A 63 -17.18 14.26 -12.97
CA ASN A 63 -17.87 13.21 -13.73
C ASN A 63 -17.57 13.31 -15.22
N ALA A 64 -16.49 14.01 -15.58
CA ALA A 64 -16.12 14.30 -16.95
C ALA A 64 -15.27 13.18 -17.56
N SER A 65 -15.51 12.90 -18.84
CA SER A 65 -14.71 11.97 -19.64
C SER A 65 -13.94 12.75 -20.70
N TYR A 66 -12.64 12.87 -20.51
CA TYR A 66 -11.75 13.58 -21.45
C TYR A 66 -11.22 12.64 -22.53
N ARG A 67 -10.81 13.19 -23.68
CA ARG A 67 -10.27 12.41 -24.81
C ARG A 67 -8.85 11.92 -24.56
N SER A 68 -8.10 12.68 -23.78
CA SER A 68 -6.74 12.38 -23.32
C SER A 68 -6.56 12.94 -21.90
N PRO A 69 -5.51 12.56 -21.16
CA PRO A 69 -5.36 12.94 -19.76
C PRO A 69 -5.38 14.46 -19.54
N VAL A 70 -6.23 14.90 -18.63
CA VAL A 70 -6.20 16.24 -18.03
C VAL A 70 -5.41 16.14 -16.75
N VAL A 71 -4.34 16.93 -16.64
CA VAL A 71 -3.45 16.94 -15.48
C VAL A 71 -3.82 18.09 -14.56
N ILE A 72 -4.08 17.81 -13.31
CA ILE A 72 -4.31 18.78 -12.23
C ILE A 72 -3.13 18.68 -11.28
N ARG A 73 -2.31 19.72 -11.20
CA ARG A 73 -1.02 19.67 -10.51
C ARG A 73 -0.78 20.90 -9.66
N SER A 74 -0.17 20.74 -8.48
CA SER A 74 0.35 21.87 -7.72
C SER A 74 1.46 22.59 -8.47
N ALA A 75 1.44 23.92 -8.44
CA ALA A 75 2.51 24.72 -9.03
C ALA A 75 3.77 24.73 -8.17
N ASP A 76 3.63 24.59 -6.87
CA ASP A 76 4.73 24.61 -5.90
C ASP A 76 4.69 23.35 -5.01
N PRO A 77 5.71 22.47 -5.05
CA PRO A 77 5.75 21.29 -4.21
C PRO A 77 5.97 21.60 -2.72
N ALA A 78 6.55 22.76 -2.40
CA ALA A 78 6.75 23.20 -1.01
C ALA A 78 5.50 23.80 -0.39
N ALA A 79 4.53 24.23 -1.22
CA ALA A 79 3.25 24.79 -0.81
C ALA A 79 2.17 24.26 -1.76
N PRO A 80 1.81 22.97 -1.68
CA PRO A 80 0.89 22.36 -2.64
C PRO A 80 -0.54 22.86 -2.50
N ALA A 81 -1.31 22.72 -3.57
CA ALA A 81 -2.75 22.81 -3.53
C ALA A 81 -3.33 21.64 -2.74
N CYS A 82 -4.33 21.88 -1.89
CA CYS A 82 -4.98 20.81 -1.16
C CYS A 82 -6.48 20.71 -1.44
N PHE A 83 -6.99 19.50 -1.26
CA PHE A 83 -8.39 19.16 -1.34
C PHE A 83 -8.84 18.49 -0.04
N THR A 84 -9.96 18.93 0.51
CA THR A 84 -10.58 18.30 1.68
C THR A 84 -11.57 17.19 1.29
N ARG A 85 -11.90 17.09 0.02
CA ARG A 85 -12.75 16.04 -0.54
C ARG A 85 -12.44 15.80 -2.02
N LEU A 86 -12.45 14.51 -2.42
CA LEU A 86 -12.35 14.10 -3.81
C LEU A 86 -13.52 13.18 -4.16
N VAL A 87 -14.22 13.46 -5.26
CA VAL A 87 -15.25 12.58 -5.81
C VAL A 87 -15.04 12.48 -7.32
N LEU A 88 -14.43 11.39 -7.78
CA LEU A 88 -14.39 11.05 -9.19
C LEU A 88 -15.47 9.98 -9.43
N GLU A 89 -16.51 10.32 -10.19
CA GLU A 89 -17.63 9.42 -10.42
C GLU A 89 -17.94 9.35 -11.94
N GLY A 90 -17.64 8.21 -12.57
CA GLY A 90 -17.72 8.09 -14.02
C GLY A 90 -16.68 8.94 -14.76
N ALA A 91 -15.64 9.36 -14.07
CA ALA A 91 -14.57 10.17 -14.66
C ALA A 91 -13.61 9.32 -15.51
N ARG A 92 -13.02 9.95 -16.53
CA ARG A 92 -12.04 9.29 -17.39
C ARG A 92 -10.91 10.24 -17.79
N ASN A 93 -9.68 9.68 -17.90
CA ASN A 93 -8.48 10.40 -18.29
C ASN A 93 -8.20 11.61 -17.38
N VAL A 94 -8.08 11.37 -16.07
CA VAL A 94 -7.74 12.37 -15.06
C VAL A 94 -6.43 12.00 -14.37
N HIS A 95 -5.53 12.95 -14.30
CA HIS A 95 -4.27 12.81 -13.58
C HIS A 95 -4.14 13.89 -12.49
N LEU A 96 -4.13 13.47 -11.23
CA LEU A 96 -3.84 14.33 -10.08
C LEU A 96 -2.37 14.13 -9.69
N ASP A 97 -1.57 15.22 -9.65
CA ASP A 97 -0.13 15.10 -9.47
C ASP A 97 0.39 16.15 -8.47
N GLY A 98 1.07 15.66 -7.42
CA GLY A 98 1.65 16.53 -6.40
C GLY A 98 0.64 17.39 -5.66
N VAL A 99 -0.54 16.88 -5.37
CA VAL A 99 -1.59 17.55 -4.60
C VAL A 99 -1.66 16.95 -3.20
N TYR A 100 -2.30 17.70 -2.30
CA TYR A 100 -2.45 17.30 -0.92
C TYR A 100 -3.91 16.99 -0.62
N PHE A 101 -4.22 15.81 -0.13
CA PHE A 101 -5.54 15.41 0.33
C PHE A 101 -5.56 15.49 1.85
N ASP A 102 -6.25 16.51 2.38
CA ASP A 102 -6.22 16.91 3.77
C ASP A 102 -7.55 16.56 4.45
N TYR A 103 -7.54 15.50 5.25
CA TYR A 103 -8.68 15.14 6.08
C TYR A 103 -8.46 15.63 7.51
N THR A 104 -9.41 16.39 8.01
CA THR A 104 -9.47 16.79 9.42
C THR A 104 -10.64 16.07 10.07
N TYR A 105 -10.35 15.36 11.17
CA TYR A 105 -11.38 14.68 11.96
C TYR A 105 -12.48 15.66 12.39
N ASN A 106 -13.72 15.28 12.10
CA ASN A 106 -14.91 15.95 12.59
C ASN A 106 -15.60 15.06 13.61
N GLY A 107 -15.94 15.59 14.77
CA GLY A 107 -16.54 14.82 15.86
C GLY A 107 -17.77 14.06 15.41
N GLY A 108 -17.76 12.73 15.59
CA GLY A 108 -18.80 11.82 15.14
C GLY A 108 -18.54 11.12 13.80
N ASP A 109 -17.47 11.45 13.10
CA ASP A 109 -17.08 10.70 11.90
C ASP A 109 -16.81 9.24 12.26
N PRO A 110 -17.43 8.25 11.57
CA PRO A 110 -17.16 6.84 11.81
C PRO A 110 -15.77 6.45 11.29
N HIS A 111 -15.17 5.39 11.84
CA HIS A 111 -13.84 4.95 11.44
C HIS A 111 -13.73 4.58 9.95
N PHE A 112 -14.80 4.19 9.31
CA PHE A 112 -14.87 3.83 7.88
C PHE A 112 -15.25 5.01 6.97
N ILE A 113 -15.26 6.27 7.44
CA ILE A 113 -15.56 7.43 6.60
C ILE A 113 -14.58 7.55 5.44
N ALA A 114 -15.05 7.87 4.24
CA ALA A 114 -14.22 8.08 3.06
C ALA A 114 -14.59 9.43 2.40
N TYR A 115 -13.68 10.39 2.49
CA TYR A 115 -13.81 11.68 1.83
C TYR A 115 -13.18 11.73 0.44
N PHE A 116 -12.26 10.79 0.14
CA PHE A 116 -11.59 10.68 -1.15
C PHE A 116 -12.05 9.40 -1.83
N VAL A 117 -12.81 9.53 -2.91
CA VAL A 117 -13.46 8.39 -3.56
C VAL A 117 -13.33 8.43 -5.08
N ILE A 118 -13.14 7.26 -5.68
CA ILE A 118 -13.13 7.00 -7.11
C ILE A 118 -14.19 5.93 -7.40
N LEU A 119 -15.25 6.30 -8.11
CA LEU A 119 -16.40 5.45 -8.37
C LEU A 119 -16.59 5.31 -9.88
N ASN A 120 -16.75 4.08 -10.41
CA ASN A 120 -17.06 3.82 -11.82
C ASN A 120 -16.17 4.59 -12.81
N SER A 121 -14.89 4.85 -12.46
CA SER A 121 -14.00 5.72 -13.22
C SER A 121 -12.86 4.93 -13.84
N THR A 122 -12.33 5.40 -14.95
CA THR A 122 -11.27 4.71 -15.70
C THR A 122 -10.15 5.65 -16.11
N ASP A 123 -8.96 5.08 -16.35
CA ASP A 123 -7.79 5.86 -16.80
C ASP A 123 -7.48 7.01 -15.82
N ILE A 124 -7.42 6.67 -14.51
CA ILE A 124 -7.12 7.62 -13.43
C ILE A 124 -5.71 7.39 -12.93
N VAL A 125 -4.95 8.47 -12.83
CA VAL A 125 -3.61 8.47 -12.23
C VAL A 125 -3.60 9.44 -11.05
N ILE A 126 -3.09 9.01 -9.91
CA ILE A 126 -2.74 9.90 -8.80
C ILE A 126 -1.27 9.66 -8.47
N SER A 127 -0.45 10.70 -8.60
CA SER A 127 0.99 10.57 -8.40
C SER A 127 1.56 11.66 -7.49
N ASN A 128 2.67 11.32 -6.82
CA ASN A 128 3.49 12.28 -6.05
C ASN A 128 2.68 13.10 -5.04
N SER A 129 1.59 12.56 -4.54
CA SER A 129 0.58 13.23 -3.72
C SER A 129 0.60 12.71 -2.28
N VAL A 130 0.06 13.48 -1.36
CA VAL A 130 -0.04 13.09 0.05
C VAL A 130 -1.50 12.92 0.43
N PHE A 131 -1.85 11.76 0.95
CA PHE A 131 -3.14 11.49 1.60
C PHE A 131 -2.93 11.54 3.11
N ASP A 132 -3.31 12.64 3.72
CA ASP A 132 -3.10 12.90 5.14
C ASP A 132 -4.40 12.77 5.92
N GLY A 133 -4.45 11.76 6.77
CA GLY A 133 -5.60 11.45 7.59
C GLY A 133 -5.65 12.24 8.91
N GLY A 134 -6.67 11.96 9.67
CA GLY A 134 -6.92 12.58 10.97
C GLY A 134 -6.87 11.57 12.12
N THR A 135 -6.66 12.09 13.32
CA THR A 135 -6.71 11.32 14.57
C THR A 135 -8.01 11.65 15.29
N ALA A 136 -8.78 10.64 15.67
CA ALA A 136 -10.00 10.82 16.47
C ALA A 136 -9.67 11.41 17.84
N ARG A 137 -10.47 12.34 18.30
CA ARG A 137 -10.29 13.00 19.60
C ARG A 137 -11.62 13.29 20.27
N GLY A 138 -11.67 13.08 21.58
CA GLY A 138 -12.86 13.38 22.37
C GLY A 138 -14.02 12.40 22.16
N THR A 139 -13.73 11.21 21.63
CA THR A 139 -14.75 10.17 21.38
C THR A 139 -15.07 9.37 22.64
N GLY A 140 -14.19 9.36 23.63
CA GLY A 140 -14.30 8.50 24.81
C GLY A 140 -14.30 7.01 24.49
N SER A 141 -13.84 6.60 23.33
CA SER A 141 -13.77 5.24 22.84
C SER A 141 -12.34 4.78 22.64
N GLU A 142 -12.15 3.49 22.34
CA GLU A 142 -10.84 2.92 22.00
C GLU A 142 -10.18 3.56 20.76
N ALA A 143 -10.96 4.26 19.93
CA ALA A 143 -10.46 4.99 18.78
C ALA A 143 -9.80 6.33 19.15
N ASP A 144 -10.01 6.83 20.38
CA ASP A 144 -9.51 8.14 20.78
C ASP A 144 -7.97 8.16 20.81
N GLY A 145 -7.38 9.09 20.12
CA GLY A 145 -5.94 9.18 19.92
C GLY A 145 -5.40 8.43 18.70
N TYR A 146 -6.24 7.66 18.00
CA TYR A 146 -5.84 6.85 16.85
C TYR A 146 -6.41 7.38 15.52
N SER A 147 -5.76 6.95 14.44
CA SER A 147 -6.14 7.33 13.08
C SER A 147 -7.53 6.80 12.72
N ILE A 148 -8.25 7.54 11.88
CA ILE A 148 -9.63 7.27 11.47
C ILE A 148 -9.81 7.55 9.98
N GLY A 149 -10.77 6.88 9.37
CA GLY A 149 -11.14 7.07 7.97
C GLY A 149 -10.37 6.20 6.98
N ILE A 150 -10.89 6.17 5.76
CA ILE A 150 -10.28 5.50 4.61
C ILE A 150 -9.61 6.56 3.75
N GLY A 151 -8.29 6.43 3.53
CA GLY A 151 -7.50 7.42 2.79
C GLY A 151 -7.94 7.57 1.34
N LEU A 152 -8.17 6.45 0.64
CA LEU A 152 -8.78 6.47 -0.68
C LEU A 152 -9.67 5.24 -0.87
N LYS A 153 -10.94 5.47 -1.19
CA LYS A 153 -11.88 4.41 -1.55
C LYS A 153 -12.08 4.34 -3.07
N ILE A 154 -11.94 3.15 -3.64
CA ILE A 154 -12.11 2.87 -5.06
C ILE A 154 -13.21 1.82 -5.22
N GLU A 155 -14.22 2.10 -6.04
CA GLU A 155 -15.23 1.11 -6.42
C GLU A 155 -15.41 1.06 -7.93
N ARG A 156 -15.31 -0.14 -8.50
CA ARG A 156 -15.48 -0.39 -9.94
C ARG A 156 -14.61 0.51 -10.82
N GLY A 157 -13.36 0.67 -10.38
CA GLY A 157 -12.35 1.42 -11.13
C GLY A 157 -11.67 0.58 -12.20
N GLY A 158 -11.24 1.19 -13.30
CA GLY A 158 -10.50 0.54 -14.37
C GLY A 158 -9.26 1.31 -14.80
N ASN A 159 -8.14 0.61 -15.06
CA ASN A 159 -6.87 1.21 -15.44
C ASN A 159 -6.46 2.36 -14.49
N LEU A 160 -6.24 1.99 -13.24
CA LEU A 160 -5.92 2.92 -12.16
C LEU A 160 -4.43 2.82 -11.80
N THR A 161 -3.78 3.97 -11.61
CA THR A 161 -2.40 4.02 -11.13
C THR A 161 -2.29 4.97 -9.96
N LEU A 162 -1.82 4.46 -8.82
CA LEU A 162 -1.40 5.25 -7.66
C LEU A 162 0.11 5.10 -7.52
N SER A 163 0.88 6.17 -7.74
CA SER A 163 2.34 6.07 -7.80
C SER A 163 3.06 7.18 -7.06
N GLY A 164 4.05 6.80 -6.23
CA GLY A 164 4.88 7.78 -5.51
C GLY A 164 4.11 8.61 -4.49
N ASN A 165 2.98 8.11 -3.99
CA ASN A 165 2.16 8.82 -3.01
C ASN A 165 2.58 8.46 -1.59
N GLU A 166 2.28 9.33 -0.64
CA GLU A 166 2.35 9.08 0.78
C GLU A 166 0.93 8.94 1.35
N PHE A 167 0.67 7.84 2.07
CA PHE A 167 -0.57 7.61 2.81
C PHE A 167 -0.22 7.53 4.29
N ARG A 168 -0.80 8.41 5.12
CA ARG A 168 -0.49 8.45 6.54
C ARG A 168 -1.68 8.82 7.41
N ARG A 169 -1.70 8.29 8.63
CA ARG A 169 -2.72 8.56 9.67
C ARG A 169 -4.15 8.19 9.24
N TRP A 170 -4.31 7.01 8.67
CA TRP A 170 -5.61 6.45 8.29
C TRP A 170 -5.96 5.22 9.13
N TRP A 171 -7.23 4.95 9.27
CA TRP A 171 -7.70 3.64 9.73
C TRP A 171 -7.35 2.58 8.67
N THR A 172 -7.77 2.79 7.43
CA THR A 172 -7.33 2.01 6.25
C THR A 172 -6.78 2.98 5.21
N ALA A 173 -5.59 2.73 4.65
CA ALA A 173 -5.02 3.68 3.70
C ALA A 173 -5.72 3.64 2.34
N VAL A 174 -5.94 2.45 1.77
CA VAL A 174 -6.64 2.27 0.49
C VAL A 174 -7.60 1.09 0.56
N LEU A 175 -8.85 1.30 0.17
CA LEU A 175 -9.84 0.25 -0.03
C LEU A 175 -10.26 0.21 -1.50
N SER A 176 -10.04 -0.91 -2.18
CA SER A 176 -10.37 -1.10 -3.61
C SER A 176 -11.32 -2.28 -3.80
N VAL A 177 -12.51 -2.00 -4.32
CA VAL A 177 -13.56 -2.99 -4.55
C VAL A 177 -13.88 -3.10 -6.05
N GLN A 178 -13.82 -4.29 -6.59
CA GLN A 178 -14.18 -4.61 -7.98
C GLN A 178 -13.39 -3.79 -9.03
N SER A 179 -12.11 -3.54 -8.77
CA SER A 179 -11.24 -2.81 -9.69
C SER A 179 -10.65 -3.72 -10.77
N ARG A 180 -10.27 -3.11 -11.91
CA ARG A 180 -9.53 -3.78 -12.98
C ARG A 180 -8.27 -3.01 -13.31
N GLN A 181 -7.16 -3.74 -13.54
CA GLN A 181 -5.87 -3.14 -13.87
C GLN A 181 -5.49 -2.04 -12.86
N PHE A 182 -5.42 -2.41 -11.60
CA PHE A 182 -5.03 -1.52 -10.52
C PHE A 182 -3.54 -1.66 -10.22
N VAL A 183 -2.78 -0.56 -10.40
CA VAL A 183 -1.36 -0.45 -10.12
C VAL A 183 -1.13 0.46 -8.93
N PHE A 184 -0.55 -0.08 -7.87
CA PHE A 184 -0.16 0.62 -6.65
C PHE A 184 1.35 0.50 -6.48
N THR A 185 2.12 1.56 -6.80
CA THR A 185 3.55 1.44 -6.96
C THR A 185 4.36 2.61 -6.40
N GLY A 186 5.48 2.31 -5.72
CA GLY A 186 6.39 3.34 -5.21
C GLY A 186 5.79 4.23 -4.12
N ASN A 187 4.72 3.79 -3.46
CA ASN A 187 4.06 4.57 -2.43
C ASN A 187 4.68 4.31 -1.05
N ASN A 188 4.56 5.29 -0.15
CA ASN A 188 4.93 5.20 1.25
C ASN A 188 3.67 5.17 2.13
N ILE A 189 3.45 4.07 2.85
CA ILE A 189 2.26 3.82 3.64
C ILE A 189 2.67 3.66 5.09
N HIS A 190 2.25 4.57 5.97
CA HIS A 190 2.70 4.54 7.35
C HIS A 190 1.73 5.20 8.34
N THR A 191 1.94 4.92 9.62
CA THR A 191 1.09 5.42 10.70
C THR A 191 -0.38 5.04 10.46
N ILE A 192 -0.57 3.78 10.08
CA ILE A 192 -1.88 3.22 9.78
C ILE A 192 -2.39 2.46 10.99
N ARG A 193 -3.66 2.65 11.34
CA ARG A 193 -4.27 2.02 12.50
C ARG A 193 -4.68 0.56 12.24
N SER A 194 -5.24 0.27 11.06
CA SER A 194 -5.69 -1.06 10.65
C SER A 194 -4.97 -1.48 9.37
N ASP A 195 -5.56 -1.28 8.20
CA ASP A 195 -5.09 -1.92 6.99
C ASP A 195 -4.39 -0.94 6.04
N GLY A 196 -3.35 -1.44 5.36
CA GLY A 196 -2.64 -0.66 4.36
C GLY A 196 -3.39 -0.62 3.04
N VAL A 197 -3.53 -1.76 2.39
CA VAL A 197 -4.24 -1.88 1.12
C VAL A 197 -5.21 -3.05 1.18
N ASP A 198 -6.49 -2.74 1.24
CA ASP A 198 -7.58 -3.71 1.16
C ASP A 198 -8.09 -3.82 -0.26
N VAL A 199 -8.17 -5.04 -0.76
CA VAL A 199 -8.64 -5.32 -2.11
C VAL A 199 -9.69 -6.42 -2.12
N ASP A 200 -10.82 -6.17 -2.78
CA ASP A 200 -11.86 -7.15 -2.98
C ASP A 200 -12.23 -7.25 -4.46
N ALA A 201 -12.24 -8.46 -5.00
CA ALA A 201 -12.64 -8.76 -6.38
C ALA A 201 -11.90 -7.95 -7.47
N ALA A 202 -10.58 -7.79 -7.32
CA ALA A 202 -9.75 -7.15 -8.35
C ALA A 202 -9.42 -8.11 -9.50
N ASP A 203 -9.16 -7.55 -10.68
CA ASP A 203 -8.72 -8.25 -11.88
C ASP A 203 -7.52 -7.49 -12.48
N GLY A 204 -6.31 -8.07 -12.36
CA GLY A 204 -5.06 -7.39 -12.71
C GLY A 204 -4.59 -6.42 -11.63
N LEU A 205 -4.24 -6.95 -10.45
CA LEU A 205 -3.70 -6.19 -9.32
C LEU A 205 -2.17 -6.21 -9.31
N ARG A 206 -1.54 -5.05 -9.19
CA ARG A 206 -0.09 -4.93 -9.02
C ARG A 206 0.23 -4.02 -7.83
N ILE A 207 0.86 -4.56 -6.79
CA ILE A 207 1.37 -3.83 -5.62
C ILE A 207 2.89 -3.98 -5.62
N GLU A 208 3.60 -2.93 -6.04
CA GLU A 208 5.01 -3.04 -6.36
C GLU A 208 5.84 -1.86 -5.82
N ARG A 209 7.05 -2.13 -5.32
CA ARG A 209 8.01 -1.11 -4.89
C ARG A 209 7.46 -0.12 -3.86
N ASN A 210 6.54 -0.57 -3.02
CA ASN A 210 5.98 0.24 -1.94
C ASN A 210 6.74 -0.03 -0.63
N ARG A 211 6.63 0.94 0.28
CA ARG A 211 7.08 0.79 1.65
C ARG A 211 5.91 0.90 2.61
N PHE A 212 5.72 -0.13 3.43
CA PHE A 212 4.72 -0.21 4.49
C PHE A 212 5.45 -0.22 5.83
N HIS A 213 5.13 0.72 6.74
CA HIS A 213 5.80 0.80 8.03
C HIS A 213 4.98 1.56 9.09
N ASP A 214 5.36 1.42 10.35
CA ASP A 214 4.73 2.12 11.49
C ASP A 214 3.22 1.91 11.57
N PHE A 215 2.76 0.66 11.42
CA PHE A 215 1.39 0.28 11.70
C PHE A 215 1.20 0.14 13.21
N GLY A 216 0.07 0.62 13.74
CA GLY A 216 -0.21 0.54 15.16
C GLY A 216 -1.69 0.73 15.46
N GLY A 217 -2.33 -0.34 15.96
CA GLY A 217 -3.73 -0.33 16.34
C GLY A 217 -3.98 0.21 17.73
N ALA A 218 -5.23 0.55 18.00
CA ALA A 218 -5.67 0.95 19.31
C ALA A 218 -5.60 -0.24 20.30
N ALA A 219 -5.03 -0.02 21.47
CA ALA A 219 -4.96 -1.05 22.50
C ALA A 219 -6.36 -1.52 22.90
N GLY A 220 -6.58 -2.83 22.90
CA GLY A 220 -7.89 -3.44 23.24
C GLY A 220 -8.93 -3.35 22.11
N SER A 221 -8.63 -2.77 20.97
CA SER A 221 -9.53 -2.74 19.81
C SER A 221 -9.64 -4.12 19.16
N GLN A 222 -10.74 -4.31 18.44
CA GLN A 222 -10.95 -5.48 17.57
C GLN A 222 -10.41 -5.23 16.16
N ASP A 223 -9.56 -4.23 15.98
CA ASP A 223 -8.96 -3.94 14.68
C ASP A 223 -8.16 -5.16 14.19
N HIS A 224 -8.52 -5.68 13.06
CA HIS A 224 -7.74 -6.62 12.29
C HIS A 224 -6.76 -5.81 11.45
N ARG A 225 -5.48 -6.13 11.48
CA ARG A 225 -4.44 -5.31 10.87
C ARG A 225 -3.65 -6.08 9.85
N ASP A 226 -3.73 -5.65 8.58
CA ASP A 226 -2.99 -6.22 7.47
C ASP A 226 -2.28 -5.12 6.68
N MET A 227 -1.00 -5.28 6.36
CA MET A 227 -0.34 -4.34 5.45
C MET A 227 -0.90 -4.47 4.03
N ILE A 228 -1.24 -5.70 3.61
CA ILE A 228 -2.04 -5.98 2.42
C ILE A 228 -3.08 -7.05 2.77
N GLN A 229 -4.35 -6.75 2.52
CA GLN A 229 -5.45 -7.71 2.64
C GLN A 229 -6.15 -7.89 1.29
N ILE A 230 -6.24 -9.13 0.80
CA ILE A 230 -7.02 -9.47 -0.39
C ILE A 230 -8.21 -10.30 0.05
N MET A 231 -9.37 -9.65 0.07
CA MET A 231 -10.60 -10.17 0.65
C MET A 231 -11.45 -10.97 -0.35
N ARG A 232 -12.46 -11.66 0.18
CA ARG A 232 -13.55 -12.34 -0.56
C ARG A 232 -14.91 -11.93 -0.01
N VAL A 233 -15.24 -10.67 -0.14
CA VAL A 233 -16.55 -10.11 0.26
C VAL A 233 -17.51 -10.11 -0.93
N SER A 234 -17.03 -9.73 -2.09
CA SER A 234 -17.77 -9.79 -3.36
C SER A 234 -17.98 -11.24 -3.83
N PRO A 235 -18.94 -11.51 -4.72
CA PRO A 235 -19.28 -12.87 -5.19
C PRO A 235 -18.22 -13.49 -6.12
N ARG A 236 -17.00 -13.00 -6.12
CA ARG A 236 -15.84 -13.56 -6.84
C ARG A 236 -14.53 -13.25 -6.15
N GLY A 237 -13.53 -14.08 -6.36
CA GLY A 237 -12.17 -13.82 -5.95
C GLY A 237 -11.46 -12.80 -6.86
N SER A 238 -10.27 -12.40 -6.46
CA SER A 238 -9.36 -11.59 -7.26
C SER A 238 -8.48 -12.45 -8.17
N SER A 239 -8.04 -11.90 -9.31
CA SER A 239 -7.17 -12.61 -10.25
C SER A 239 -6.01 -11.74 -10.77
N ASP A 240 -4.97 -12.41 -11.28
CA ASP A 240 -3.78 -11.78 -11.84
C ASP A 240 -3.12 -10.81 -10.86
N ILE A 241 -2.75 -11.35 -9.69
CA ILE A 241 -2.26 -10.61 -8.53
C ILE A 241 -0.73 -10.67 -8.51
N VAL A 242 -0.09 -9.53 -8.48
CA VAL A 242 1.36 -9.38 -8.34
C VAL A 242 1.69 -8.51 -7.14
N ILE A 243 2.40 -9.08 -6.16
CA ILE A 243 2.92 -8.36 -4.99
C ILE A 243 4.43 -8.55 -5.00
N ARG A 244 5.18 -7.54 -5.44
CA ARG A 244 6.62 -7.69 -5.56
C ARG A 244 7.43 -6.43 -5.26
N ASP A 245 8.68 -6.64 -4.92
CA ASP A 245 9.64 -5.56 -4.69
C ASP A 245 9.19 -4.58 -3.58
N ASN A 246 8.35 -5.03 -2.63
CA ASN A 246 7.88 -4.20 -1.52
C ASN A 246 8.74 -4.41 -0.27
N ILE A 247 8.79 -3.38 0.56
CA ILE A 247 9.35 -3.45 1.90
C ILE A 247 8.22 -3.32 2.91
N PHE A 248 8.07 -4.35 3.72
CA PHE A 248 7.14 -4.41 4.83
C PHE A 248 7.94 -4.37 6.11
N ASP A 249 7.81 -3.28 6.85
CA ASP A 249 8.61 -3.03 8.01
C ASP A 249 7.68 -2.68 9.18
N MET A 250 7.57 -3.59 10.12
CA MET A 250 6.77 -3.37 11.31
C MET A 250 7.20 -2.12 12.09
N ALA A 251 8.48 -1.74 12.03
CA ALA A 251 9.07 -0.57 12.68
C ALA A 251 8.63 -0.42 14.14
N GLY A 252 7.84 0.60 14.46
CA GLY A 252 7.22 0.79 15.78
C GLY A 252 5.80 0.21 15.89
N GLY A 253 5.28 -0.39 14.82
CA GLY A 253 3.96 -1.00 14.79
C GLY A 253 3.90 -2.31 15.57
N ASP A 254 2.69 -2.75 15.91
CA ASP A 254 2.47 -3.97 16.67
C ASP A 254 1.46 -4.88 15.98
N PHE A 255 1.53 -6.19 16.27
CA PHE A 255 0.57 -7.24 15.94
C PHE A 255 -0.09 -7.09 14.56
N THR A 256 0.67 -6.67 13.56
CA THR A 256 0.19 -6.42 12.20
C THR A 256 0.60 -7.59 11.29
N GLN A 257 -0.34 -8.17 10.58
CA GLN A 257 -0.09 -9.16 9.54
C GLN A 257 0.57 -8.47 8.33
N THR A 258 1.33 -9.20 7.53
CA THR A 258 1.97 -8.57 6.38
C THR A 258 1.12 -8.72 5.12
N ILE A 259 1.03 -9.94 4.58
CA ILE A 259 0.23 -10.23 3.39
C ILE A 259 -0.80 -11.30 3.75
N TRP A 260 -2.05 -10.94 3.65
CA TRP A 260 -3.18 -11.85 3.81
C TRP A 260 -4.00 -11.91 2.52
N ALA A 261 -4.23 -13.10 1.99
CA ALA A 261 -5.14 -13.33 0.86
C ALA A 261 -6.10 -14.47 1.23
N GLY A 262 -7.39 -14.16 1.38
CA GLY A 262 -8.32 -15.17 1.80
C GLY A 262 -9.72 -14.62 2.09
N GLY A 263 -10.53 -15.44 2.70
CA GLY A 263 -11.84 -15.10 3.24
C GLY A 263 -12.14 -16.04 4.40
N ASP A 264 -13.03 -15.68 5.29
CA ASP A 264 -13.34 -16.33 6.57
C ASP A 264 -13.98 -17.74 6.41
N GLY A 265 -13.39 -18.59 5.58
CA GLY A 265 -13.85 -19.95 5.33
C GLY A 265 -15.17 -20.05 4.55
N LYS A 266 -15.72 -18.94 4.10
CA LYS A 266 -16.95 -18.93 3.30
C LYS A 266 -16.63 -19.30 1.86
N ASP A 267 -17.34 -20.27 1.33
CA ASP A 267 -17.36 -20.65 -0.09
C ASP A 267 -16.04 -21.16 -0.70
N LEU A 268 -15.15 -21.77 0.10
CA LEU A 268 -13.92 -22.40 -0.43
C LEU A 268 -14.18 -23.45 -1.50
N GLY A 269 -15.37 -24.08 -1.48
CA GLY A 269 -15.85 -25.01 -2.51
C GLY A 269 -16.34 -24.35 -3.80
N ASN A 270 -16.52 -23.02 -3.81
CA ASN A 270 -16.95 -22.30 -5.02
C ASN A 270 -15.76 -21.80 -5.82
N PRO A 271 -15.48 -22.34 -7.04
CA PRO A 271 -14.32 -21.94 -7.83
C PRO A 271 -14.30 -20.46 -8.22
N VAL A 272 -15.46 -19.78 -8.25
CA VAL A 272 -15.54 -18.35 -8.58
C VAL A 272 -14.99 -17.47 -7.44
N MET A 273 -15.07 -17.97 -6.20
CA MET A 273 -14.59 -17.25 -5.01
C MET A 273 -13.07 -17.37 -4.79
N ARG A 274 -12.39 -18.26 -5.51
CA ARG A 274 -10.97 -18.48 -5.33
C ARG A 274 -10.14 -17.36 -5.98
N HIS A 275 -9.09 -16.93 -5.29
CA HIS A 275 -8.09 -16.06 -5.94
C HIS A 275 -7.28 -16.88 -6.94
N ARG A 276 -6.81 -16.25 -8.01
CA ARG A 276 -6.09 -16.94 -9.08
C ARG A 276 -4.90 -16.14 -9.58
N ASN A 277 -3.85 -16.88 -10.02
CA ASN A 277 -2.64 -16.31 -10.59
C ASN A 277 -1.98 -15.33 -9.61
N VAL A 278 -1.54 -15.85 -8.47
CA VAL A 278 -0.95 -15.05 -7.38
C VAL A 278 0.56 -15.16 -7.42
N LEU A 279 1.24 -14.05 -7.65
CA LEU A 279 2.71 -13.94 -7.56
C LEU A 279 3.09 -13.06 -6.37
N VAL A 280 3.87 -13.62 -5.43
CA VAL A 280 4.51 -12.89 -4.34
C VAL A 280 6.02 -13.05 -4.48
N GLU A 281 6.70 -11.98 -4.92
CA GLU A 281 8.10 -12.09 -5.33
C GLU A 281 8.97 -10.95 -4.78
N ASN A 282 10.17 -11.31 -4.36
CA ASN A 282 11.23 -10.35 -4.01
C ASN A 282 10.81 -9.28 -2.99
N ASN A 283 9.97 -9.66 -2.02
CA ASN A 283 9.59 -8.75 -0.94
C ASN A 283 10.53 -8.92 0.26
N MET A 284 10.84 -7.80 0.92
CA MET A 284 11.51 -7.78 2.21
C MET A 284 10.44 -7.59 3.30
N ILE A 285 10.25 -8.59 4.13
CA ILE A 285 9.27 -8.60 5.22
C ILE A 285 10.02 -8.67 6.54
N TYR A 286 9.85 -7.66 7.36
CA TYR A 286 10.36 -7.58 8.71
C TYR A 286 9.18 -7.41 9.68
N ASN A 287 8.76 -8.51 10.31
CA ASN A 287 7.53 -8.57 11.10
C ASN A 287 7.68 -9.45 12.34
N GLY A 288 6.81 -9.27 13.31
CA GLY A 288 6.67 -10.06 14.52
C GLY A 288 5.31 -10.78 14.64
N HIS A 289 4.54 -10.88 13.56
CA HIS A 289 3.27 -11.61 13.49
C HIS A 289 3.44 -12.92 12.68
N ILE A 290 2.72 -13.97 13.06
CA ILE A 290 2.82 -15.28 12.40
C ILE A 290 2.49 -15.23 10.90
N HIS A 291 1.58 -14.36 10.48
CA HIS A 291 1.22 -14.17 9.08
C HIS A 291 2.20 -13.23 8.37
N GLY A 292 3.36 -13.78 7.96
CA GLY A 292 4.28 -13.12 7.05
C GLY A 292 3.72 -13.10 5.63
N ILE A 293 3.44 -14.28 5.05
CA ILE A 293 2.69 -14.45 3.80
C ILE A 293 1.66 -15.54 4.03
N SER A 294 0.38 -15.19 4.02
CA SER A 294 -0.73 -16.13 4.24
C SER A 294 -1.70 -16.08 3.08
N ILE A 295 -1.85 -17.21 2.36
CA ILE A 295 -2.75 -17.31 1.19
C ILE A 295 -3.63 -18.54 1.36
N HIS A 296 -4.93 -18.32 1.26
CA HIS A 296 -5.94 -19.35 1.50
C HIS A 296 -6.83 -19.55 0.28
N GLY A 297 -7.20 -20.80 -0.02
CA GLY A 297 -8.17 -21.17 -1.03
C GLY A 297 -7.93 -20.51 -2.40
N SER A 298 -6.71 -20.64 -2.93
CA SER A 298 -6.29 -19.95 -4.16
C SER A 298 -5.68 -20.92 -5.16
N ASP A 299 -5.63 -20.55 -6.41
CA ASP A 299 -5.14 -21.38 -7.50
C ASP A 299 -4.00 -20.70 -8.26
N ASN A 300 -2.99 -21.46 -8.69
CA ASN A 300 -1.83 -20.99 -9.41
C ASN A 300 -1.06 -19.93 -8.62
N ILE A 301 -0.37 -20.34 -7.56
CA ILE A 301 0.36 -19.50 -6.63
C ILE A 301 1.87 -19.67 -6.85
N SER A 302 2.60 -18.58 -6.94
CA SER A 302 4.06 -18.55 -6.96
C SER A 302 4.57 -17.62 -5.86
N ILE A 303 5.35 -18.14 -4.91
CA ILE A 303 5.99 -17.39 -3.83
C ILE A 303 7.48 -17.59 -3.92
N ARG A 304 8.22 -16.57 -4.31
CA ARG A 304 9.64 -16.73 -4.56
C ARG A 304 10.49 -15.53 -4.17
N LYS A 305 11.72 -15.82 -3.77
CA LYS A 305 12.74 -14.80 -3.45
C LYS A 305 12.30 -13.78 -2.39
N ASN A 306 11.43 -14.16 -1.47
CA ASN A 306 11.08 -13.29 -0.35
C ASN A 306 11.99 -13.53 0.85
N SER A 307 12.31 -12.47 1.59
CA SER A 307 12.91 -12.57 2.91
C SER A 307 11.85 -12.29 3.97
N VAL A 308 11.52 -13.29 4.77
CA VAL A 308 10.50 -13.22 5.84
C VAL A 308 11.22 -13.31 7.18
N ILE A 309 11.49 -12.17 7.77
CA ILE A 309 12.42 -11.99 8.89
C ILE A 309 11.65 -11.63 10.17
N HIS A 310 11.99 -12.30 11.26
CA HIS A 310 11.42 -12.05 12.57
C HIS A 310 11.99 -10.77 13.19
N VAL A 311 11.10 -9.91 13.70
CA VAL A 311 11.44 -8.73 14.49
C VAL A 311 11.80 -9.18 15.92
N PRO A 312 12.97 -8.86 16.44
CA PRO A 312 13.29 -9.16 17.83
C PRO A 312 12.25 -8.57 18.80
N GLY A 313 11.75 -9.42 19.70
CA GLY A 313 10.66 -9.05 20.61
C GLY A 313 9.27 -9.06 19.99
N GLY A 314 9.15 -9.45 18.73
CA GLY A 314 7.86 -9.67 18.06
C GLY A 314 7.03 -10.78 18.70
N HIS A 315 5.73 -10.71 18.51
CA HIS A 315 4.77 -11.61 19.16
C HIS A 315 4.88 -13.06 18.68
N SER A 316 5.21 -13.25 17.42
CA SER A 316 5.38 -14.56 16.79
C SER A 316 6.38 -14.49 15.64
N VAL A 317 6.96 -15.63 15.31
CA VAL A 317 7.86 -15.77 14.16
C VAL A 317 7.03 -15.82 12.87
N PRO A 318 7.27 -14.92 11.90
CA PRO A 318 6.53 -14.91 10.64
C PRO A 318 6.87 -16.12 9.75
N VAL A 319 5.86 -16.66 9.09
CA VAL A 319 5.96 -17.84 8.23
C VAL A 319 5.31 -17.60 6.86
N ILE A 320 5.57 -18.48 5.91
CA ILE A 320 4.74 -18.65 4.71
C ILE A 320 3.70 -19.72 5.01
N ASN A 321 2.43 -19.35 4.99
CA ASN A 321 1.30 -20.22 5.30
C ASN A 321 0.32 -20.28 4.13
N ILE A 322 0.24 -21.43 3.47
CA ILE A 322 -0.68 -21.64 2.35
C ILE A 322 -1.68 -22.71 2.77
N SER A 323 -2.97 -22.42 2.65
CA SER A 323 -3.98 -23.41 3.03
C SER A 323 -3.93 -24.64 2.11
N PRO A 324 -4.10 -25.86 2.68
CA PRO A 324 -3.98 -27.11 1.94
C PRO A 324 -4.96 -27.31 0.79
N ASP A 325 -6.04 -26.55 0.73
CA ASP A 325 -7.01 -26.55 -0.36
C ASP A 325 -6.59 -25.70 -1.57
N SER A 326 -5.45 -25.00 -1.47
CA SER A 326 -4.87 -24.27 -2.61
C SER A 326 -4.25 -25.24 -3.63
N THR A 327 -4.25 -24.86 -4.92
CA THR A 327 -3.77 -25.75 -5.99
C THR A 327 -2.68 -25.08 -6.86
N SER A 328 -1.83 -25.90 -7.49
CA SER A 328 -0.75 -25.45 -8.37
C SER A 328 0.15 -24.41 -7.69
N VAL A 329 0.78 -24.82 -6.57
CA VAL A 329 1.59 -23.93 -5.72
C VAL A 329 3.07 -24.17 -5.94
N VAL A 330 3.82 -23.09 -6.17
CA VAL A 330 5.29 -23.08 -6.23
C VAL A 330 5.83 -22.17 -5.13
N ILE A 331 6.65 -22.69 -4.25
CA ILE A 331 7.33 -21.95 -3.18
C ILE A 331 8.83 -22.19 -3.28
N GLU A 332 9.57 -21.19 -3.77
CA GLU A 332 10.98 -21.40 -4.06
C GLU A 332 11.87 -20.20 -3.71
N GLN A 333 13.11 -20.49 -3.35
CA GLN A 333 14.15 -19.48 -3.12
C GLN A 333 13.77 -18.41 -2.08
N ASN A 334 12.92 -18.73 -1.11
CA ASN A 334 12.61 -17.83 -0.01
C ASN A 334 13.56 -18.05 1.17
N ALA A 335 13.78 -17.00 1.95
CA ALA A 335 14.39 -17.04 3.26
C ALA A 335 13.27 -16.88 4.31
N VAL A 336 12.95 -17.91 5.07
CA VAL A 336 11.80 -17.93 5.98
C VAL A 336 12.02 -18.92 7.13
N ALA A 337 11.37 -18.69 8.26
CA ALA A 337 11.50 -19.59 9.41
C ALA A 337 10.77 -20.93 9.19
N ASN A 338 9.62 -20.91 8.53
CA ASN A 338 8.84 -22.12 8.24
C ASN A 338 7.89 -21.92 7.06
N ILE A 339 7.52 -23.03 6.41
CA ILE A 339 6.51 -23.09 5.35
C ILE A 339 5.46 -24.10 5.80
N ILE A 340 4.19 -23.68 5.86
CA ILE A 340 3.06 -24.47 6.39
C ILE A 340 2.09 -24.76 5.25
N GLY A 341 1.48 -25.96 5.27
CA GLY A 341 0.38 -26.36 4.39
C GLY A 341 0.79 -27.31 3.25
N HIS A 342 2.07 -27.68 3.15
CA HIS A 342 2.62 -28.43 2.01
C HIS A 342 2.81 -29.94 2.22
N GLU A 343 2.36 -30.52 3.32
CA GLU A 343 2.77 -31.87 3.75
C GLU A 343 2.26 -32.99 2.83
N ASN A 344 1.13 -32.81 2.16
CA ASN A 344 0.49 -33.89 1.39
C ASN A 344 -0.01 -33.48 0.00
N GLN A 345 0.32 -32.30 -0.48
CA GLN A 345 -0.12 -31.79 -1.78
C GLN A 345 0.75 -32.34 -2.92
N ARG A 346 0.13 -32.97 -3.91
CA ARG A 346 0.85 -33.58 -5.04
C ARG A 346 1.20 -32.60 -6.16
N ASP A 347 0.48 -31.49 -6.24
CA ASP A 347 0.63 -30.44 -7.25
C ASP A 347 1.42 -29.22 -6.73
N TRP A 348 2.05 -29.38 -5.56
CA TRP A 348 2.90 -28.33 -4.99
C TRP A 348 4.38 -28.63 -5.21
N VAL A 349 5.14 -27.56 -5.52
CA VAL A 349 6.59 -27.59 -5.65
C VAL A 349 7.19 -26.69 -4.56
N VAL A 350 7.88 -27.29 -3.60
CA VAL A 350 8.56 -26.55 -2.52
C VAL A 350 10.05 -26.89 -2.58
N LEU A 351 10.87 -25.95 -3.07
CA LEU A 351 12.29 -26.25 -3.31
C LEU A 351 13.20 -25.02 -3.11
N ASN A 352 14.46 -25.26 -2.81
CA ASN A 352 15.50 -24.23 -2.69
C ASN A 352 15.17 -23.09 -1.69
N ASN A 353 14.28 -23.32 -0.74
CA ASN A 353 14.02 -22.36 0.32
C ASN A 353 15.07 -22.54 1.43
N ALA A 354 15.55 -21.44 1.99
CA ALA A 354 16.43 -21.45 3.14
C ALA A 354 15.62 -21.25 4.42
N LEU A 355 15.65 -22.24 5.31
CA LEU A 355 15.07 -22.09 6.65
C LEU A 355 16.03 -21.30 7.52
N ILE A 356 15.54 -20.17 8.03
CA ILE A 356 16.30 -19.20 8.82
C ILE A 356 15.69 -19.04 10.21
N GLN A 357 16.51 -18.70 11.21
CA GLN A 357 16.07 -18.54 12.59
C GLN A 357 16.97 -17.57 13.36
N ASP A 358 16.42 -16.94 14.41
CA ASP A 358 17.11 -15.97 15.28
C ASP A 358 17.22 -16.45 16.74
N GLN A 359 16.82 -17.72 17.02
CA GLN A 359 16.70 -18.22 18.38
C GLN A 359 17.98 -18.89 18.90
N THR A 360 18.65 -19.67 18.05
CA THR A 360 19.75 -20.53 18.50
C THR A 360 21.01 -20.33 17.65
N PRO A 361 22.01 -19.55 18.15
CA PRO A 361 23.22 -19.23 17.37
C PRO A 361 24.02 -20.43 16.87
N SER A 362 23.97 -21.55 17.59
CA SER A 362 24.71 -22.76 17.22
C SER A 362 24.02 -23.65 16.19
N GLN A 363 22.79 -23.34 15.82
CA GLN A 363 22.03 -24.11 14.83
C GLN A 363 22.12 -23.50 13.43
N GLY A 364 21.90 -24.34 12.42
CA GLY A 364 21.85 -23.89 11.02
C GLY A 364 20.78 -22.84 10.78
N GLY A 365 21.01 -21.97 9.79
CA GLY A 365 20.07 -20.91 9.45
C GLY A 365 20.07 -19.70 10.37
N TYR A 366 20.93 -19.67 11.40
CA TYR A 366 21.00 -18.53 12.31
C TYR A 366 21.32 -17.24 11.55
N TYR A 367 20.61 -16.15 11.83
CA TYR A 367 20.61 -14.91 11.04
C TYR A 367 22.01 -14.35 10.80
N ASP A 368 22.91 -14.35 11.79
CA ASP A 368 24.27 -13.83 11.61
C ASP A 368 25.09 -14.61 10.58
N SER A 369 24.74 -15.89 10.37
CA SER A 369 25.38 -16.74 9.34
C SER A 369 24.77 -16.55 7.95
N GLN A 370 23.59 -15.93 7.86
CA GLN A 370 22.83 -15.77 6.64
C GLN A 370 22.84 -14.33 6.10
N PHE A 371 22.84 -13.35 7.01
CA PHE A 371 22.74 -11.94 6.66
C PHE A 371 23.99 -11.15 7.06
N ILE A 372 24.22 -10.05 6.36
CA ILE A 372 25.25 -9.09 6.71
C ILE A 372 24.72 -8.20 7.84
N TYR A 373 25.54 -8.01 8.90
CA TYR A 373 25.25 -7.05 9.99
C TYR A 373 24.06 -7.37 10.91
N TYR A 374 23.45 -8.52 10.87
CA TYR A 374 22.32 -8.81 11.75
C TYR A 374 22.65 -8.66 13.25
N ALA A 375 23.83 -9.17 13.69
CA ALA A 375 24.28 -9.08 15.08
C ALA A 375 24.40 -7.64 15.62
N GLN A 376 24.51 -6.66 14.75
CA GLN A 376 24.61 -5.25 15.14
C GLN A 376 23.25 -4.59 15.39
N GLY A 377 22.18 -5.36 15.26
CA GLY A 377 20.81 -4.88 15.34
C GLY A 377 20.41 -4.03 14.15
N ARG A 378 19.13 -3.77 14.05
CA ARG A 378 18.60 -2.91 13.02
C ARG A 378 19.07 -1.48 13.22
N LYS A 379 19.97 -1.05 12.39
CA LYS A 379 20.39 0.34 12.24
C LYS A 379 19.67 0.90 11.00
N ASP A 380 19.74 2.11 10.74
CA ASP A 380 19.04 2.96 9.79
C ASP A 380 18.84 2.47 8.33
N GLY A 381 18.93 1.20 8.02
CA GLY A 381 18.78 0.69 6.65
C GLY A 381 18.49 -0.80 6.53
N TYR A 382 17.96 -1.20 5.40
CA TYR A 382 17.65 -2.61 5.05
C TYR A 382 18.90 -3.42 4.68
N ASN A 383 20.07 -2.79 4.61
CA ASN A 383 21.36 -3.44 4.35
C ASN A 383 21.74 -4.48 5.41
N GLU A 384 21.15 -4.41 6.59
CA GLU A 384 21.36 -5.34 7.70
C GLU A 384 20.93 -6.77 7.35
N TYR A 385 20.00 -6.90 6.41
CA TYR A 385 19.47 -8.18 5.94
C TYR A 385 19.93 -8.52 4.52
N GLY A 386 21.02 -7.92 4.07
CA GLY A 386 21.71 -8.30 2.85
C GLY A 386 22.21 -9.74 2.95
N VAL A 387 22.05 -10.51 1.90
CA VAL A 387 22.52 -11.89 1.85
C VAL A 387 24.05 -11.94 2.03
N ARG A 388 24.51 -12.71 3.01
CA ARG A 388 25.94 -12.89 3.27
C ARG A 388 26.58 -13.77 2.19
N PRO A 389 27.67 -13.34 1.52
CA PRO A 389 28.40 -14.17 0.58
C PRO A 389 28.84 -15.49 1.19
N GLY A 390 28.63 -16.61 0.48
CA GLY A 390 28.94 -17.96 0.94
C GLY A 390 27.96 -18.54 1.96
N SER A 391 26.91 -17.83 2.33
CA SER A 391 25.84 -18.33 3.19
C SER A 391 24.96 -19.38 2.48
N GLN A 392 24.04 -20.02 3.21
CA GLN A 392 23.04 -20.89 2.59
C GLN A 392 22.13 -20.09 1.63
N LEU A 393 21.75 -18.86 2.02
CA LEU A 393 20.96 -17.98 1.18
C LEU A 393 21.65 -17.70 -0.16
N ASP A 394 22.93 -17.37 -0.12
CA ASP A 394 23.73 -17.09 -1.32
C ASP A 394 23.81 -18.32 -2.25
N ARG A 395 24.14 -19.49 -1.69
CA ARG A 395 24.24 -20.75 -2.47
C ARG A 395 22.91 -21.17 -3.10
N LEU A 396 21.78 -20.89 -2.46
CA LEU A 396 20.44 -21.20 -2.96
C LEU A 396 19.86 -20.09 -3.83
N ASN A 397 20.54 -18.94 -3.94
CA ASN A 397 20.00 -17.73 -4.54
C ASN A 397 18.62 -17.37 -3.92
N ALA A 398 18.51 -17.52 -2.59
CA ALA A 398 17.29 -17.37 -1.83
C ALA A 398 17.26 -16.02 -1.08
N GLY A 399 16.05 -15.53 -0.80
CA GLY A 399 15.82 -14.27 -0.14
C GLY A 399 15.73 -13.09 -1.11
N SER A 400 15.28 -11.96 -0.58
CA SER A 400 15.06 -10.73 -1.34
C SER A 400 16.38 -10.01 -1.66
N SER A 401 16.45 -9.40 -2.84
CA SER A 401 17.55 -8.54 -3.24
C SER A 401 17.40 -7.08 -2.80
N LEU A 402 16.27 -6.72 -2.22
CA LEU A 402 15.95 -5.31 -1.91
C LEU A 402 16.86 -4.69 -0.85
N SER A 403 17.31 -5.47 0.11
CA SER A 403 18.25 -5.02 1.15
C SER A 403 19.56 -4.44 0.60
N GLN A 404 19.92 -4.78 -0.63
CA GLN A 404 21.12 -4.27 -1.31
C GLN A 404 20.85 -3.00 -2.12
N SER A 405 19.59 -2.66 -2.36
CA SER A 405 19.17 -1.63 -3.30
C SER A 405 18.72 -0.33 -2.62
N TYR A 406 18.43 -0.36 -1.32
CA TYR A 406 17.94 0.82 -0.61
C TYR A 406 19.12 1.59 0.00
N PRO A 407 19.27 2.88 -0.33
CA PRO A 407 20.25 3.72 0.32
C PRO A 407 19.93 3.81 1.82
N SER A 408 20.96 3.71 2.66
CA SER A 408 20.88 4.15 4.06
C SER A 408 20.32 5.57 4.10
N ARG A 409 19.33 5.81 4.93
CA ARG A 409 18.81 7.16 5.19
C ARG A 409 19.89 8.06 5.80
#